data_cf2e649e943b293c1d0eed78363dfc05
#
_entry.id   cf2e649e943b293c1d0eed78363dfc05
#
_cell.length_a   1.000
_cell.length_b   1.000
_cell.length_c   1.000
_cell.angle_alpha   90.00
_cell.angle_beta   90.00
_cell.angle_gamma   90.00
#
_symmetry.space_group_name_H-M   'P 1'
#
loop_
_entity.id
_entity.type
_entity.pdbx_description
1 polymer ?
#
loop_
_entity_poly.entity_id
_entity_poly.type
_entity_poly.pdbx_seq_one_letter_code
_entity_poly.pdbx_strand_id
1 'polypeptide(L)'
;MHATAPVPAWHTIAVLLARLIFAAVFLMGTVFKFTGMTDTADYIAAAGFPFPLFLAWVAAFFELLLVICFLTGAFFTEAALLAAFYVVFLGFSFHGPSRWVGNQVEFGFFVNHFTFLAGLLYAAVHGPGRVLAVHRTLIGRA
;
A
#
# COMPACT_ATOMS: atom_id res chain seq x y z
N MET A 1 30.89 -24.83 -6.39
CA MET A 1 29.81 -24.58 -5.42
C MET A 1 30.12 -23.29 -4.69
N HIS A 2 29.51 -22.17 -5.07
CA HIS A 2 29.65 -20.94 -4.32
C HIS A 2 28.70 -21.00 -3.14
N ALA A 3 29.23 -21.17 -1.93
CA ALA A 3 28.45 -21.05 -0.71
C ALA A 3 27.91 -19.61 -0.63
N THR A 4 26.59 -19.44 -0.71
CA THR A 4 25.97 -18.13 -0.50
C THR A 4 26.22 -17.68 0.93
N ALA A 5 26.83 -16.52 1.11
CA ALA A 5 27.10 -15.95 2.42
C ALA A 5 25.78 -15.86 3.24
N PRO A 6 25.83 -16.14 4.55
CA PRO A 6 24.64 -16.06 5.38
C PRO A 6 24.08 -14.62 5.39
N VAL A 7 22.76 -14.52 5.18
CA VAL A 7 22.07 -13.21 5.20
C VAL A 7 22.16 -12.62 6.62
N PRO A 8 22.66 -11.40 6.81
CA PRO A 8 22.76 -10.77 8.11
C PRO A 8 21.41 -10.67 8.83
N ALA A 9 21.38 -10.85 10.15
CA ALA A 9 20.15 -10.83 10.94
C ALA A 9 19.37 -9.49 10.80
N TRP A 10 20.09 -8.35 10.73
CA TRP A 10 19.46 -7.04 10.55
C TRP A 10 18.62 -6.93 9.27
N HIS A 11 19.05 -7.59 8.19
CA HIS A 11 18.34 -7.63 6.93
C HIS A 11 16.95 -8.28 7.07
N THR A 12 16.91 -9.42 7.76
CA THR A 12 15.67 -10.14 8.07
C THR A 12 14.71 -9.27 8.91
N ILE A 13 15.26 -8.58 9.92
CA ILE A 13 14.48 -7.68 10.78
C ILE A 13 13.95 -6.49 9.98
N ALA A 14 14.78 -5.86 9.15
CA ALA A 14 14.38 -4.71 8.35
C ALA A 14 13.25 -5.05 7.38
N VAL A 15 13.33 -6.20 6.71
CA VAL A 15 12.27 -6.66 5.79
C VAL A 15 10.97 -6.94 6.54
N LEU A 16 11.02 -7.59 7.71
CA LEU A 16 9.83 -7.83 8.53
C LEU A 16 9.21 -6.51 9.00
N LEU A 17 10.02 -5.57 9.49
CA LEU A 17 9.54 -4.25 9.93
C LEU A 17 8.89 -3.48 8.77
N ALA A 18 9.51 -3.44 7.59
CA ALA A 18 8.95 -2.77 6.41
C ALA A 18 7.58 -3.37 6.04
N ARG A 19 7.46 -4.69 6.07
CA ARG A 19 6.21 -5.39 5.80
C ARG A 19 5.12 -5.05 6.81
N LEU A 20 5.47 -5.04 8.11
CA LEU A 20 4.53 -4.69 9.18
C LEU A 20 4.11 -3.21 9.12
N ILE A 21 5.01 -2.30 8.71
CA ILE A 21 4.69 -0.89 8.51
C ILE A 21 3.68 -0.74 7.35
N PHE A 22 3.88 -1.40 6.21
CA PHE A 22 2.89 -1.39 5.12
C PHE A 22 1.54 -1.92 5.58
N ALA A 23 1.52 -3.06 6.29
CA ALA A 23 0.28 -3.61 6.84
C ALA A 23 -0.41 -2.61 7.79
N ALA A 24 0.33 -1.96 8.68
CA ALA A 24 -0.22 -1.01 9.64
C ALA A 24 -0.83 0.24 8.96
N VAL A 25 -0.16 0.77 7.92
CA VAL A 25 -0.66 1.95 7.20
C VAL A 25 -1.95 1.63 6.45
N PHE A 26 -2.01 0.51 5.72
CA PHE A 26 -3.25 0.10 5.05
C PHE A 26 -4.34 -0.30 6.05
N LEU A 27 -3.99 -0.91 7.18
CA LEU A 27 -4.94 -1.20 8.26
C LEU A 27 -5.57 0.08 8.82
N MET A 28 -4.77 1.11 9.05
CA MET A 28 -5.28 2.41 9.49
C MET A 28 -6.29 2.98 8.49
N GLY A 29 -5.98 2.98 7.20
CA GLY A 29 -6.89 3.42 6.14
C GLY A 29 -8.16 2.56 6.08
N THR A 30 -8.03 1.25 6.23
CA THR A 30 -9.15 0.30 6.30
C THR A 30 -10.08 0.62 7.48
N VAL A 31 -9.52 0.79 8.69
CA VAL A 31 -10.29 1.11 9.91
C VAL A 31 -11.03 2.43 9.74
N PHE A 32 -10.37 3.48 9.25
CA PHE A 32 -11.02 4.78 9.01
C PHE A 32 -12.20 4.66 8.04
N LYS A 33 -12.09 3.85 6.98
CA LYS A 33 -13.20 3.64 6.04
C LYS A 33 -14.35 2.89 6.68
N PHE A 34 -14.09 1.80 7.40
CA PHE A 34 -15.16 1.04 8.06
C PHE A 34 -15.85 1.81 9.18
N THR A 35 -15.15 2.69 9.89
CA THR A 35 -15.73 3.51 10.97
C THR A 35 -16.39 4.80 10.47
N GLY A 36 -15.98 5.32 9.31
CA GLY A 36 -16.45 6.56 8.69
C GLY A 36 -16.80 6.38 7.21
N MET A 37 -17.63 5.36 6.90
CA MET A 37 -17.95 5.02 5.50
C MET A 37 -18.63 6.16 4.75
N THR A 38 -19.54 6.88 5.41
CA THR A 38 -20.24 8.04 4.83
C THR A 38 -19.25 9.16 4.54
N ASP A 39 -18.37 9.49 5.50
CA ASP A 39 -17.36 10.54 5.32
C ASP A 39 -16.39 10.18 4.18
N THR A 40 -16.04 8.89 4.07
CA THR A 40 -15.23 8.39 2.95
C THR A 40 -15.96 8.57 1.60
N ALA A 41 -17.24 8.25 1.55
CA ALA A 41 -18.05 8.43 0.35
C ALA A 41 -18.16 9.91 -0.02
N ASP A 42 -18.38 10.80 0.94
CA ASP A 42 -18.44 12.25 0.71
C ASP A 42 -17.10 12.79 0.19
N TYR A 43 -15.98 12.29 0.71
CA TYR A 43 -14.65 12.65 0.22
C TYR A 43 -14.41 12.20 -1.24
N ILE A 44 -14.87 10.99 -1.60
CA ILE A 44 -14.82 10.45 -2.96
C ILE A 44 -15.73 11.29 -3.90
N ALA A 45 -16.94 11.65 -3.44
CA ALA A 45 -17.86 12.50 -4.20
C ALA A 45 -17.26 13.89 -4.47
N ALA A 46 -16.61 14.50 -3.47
CA ALA A 46 -15.93 15.78 -3.60
C ALA A 46 -14.76 15.76 -4.60
N ALA A 47 -14.18 14.59 -4.84
CA ALA A 47 -13.18 14.38 -5.89
C ALA A 47 -13.79 14.17 -7.30
N GLY A 48 -15.13 14.15 -7.42
CA GLY A 48 -15.85 14.05 -8.69
C GLY A 48 -16.09 12.63 -9.19
N PHE A 49 -15.91 11.61 -8.35
CA PHE A 49 -16.14 10.22 -8.74
C PHE A 49 -17.63 9.85 -8.66
N PRO A 50 -18.15 9.06 -9.64
CA PRO A 50 -19.49 8.51 -9.58
C PRO A 50 -19.59 7.37 -8.56
N PHE A 51 -20.80 7.09 -8.07
CA PHE A 51 -21.08 5.99 -7.13
C PHE A 51 -20.17 5.97 -5.88
N PRO A 52 -20.05 7.11 -5.16
CA PRO A 52 -19.02 7.28 -4.12
C PRO A 52 -19.13 6.25 -2.99
N LEU A 53 -20.32 5.90 -2.54
CA LEU A 53 -20.52 4.90 -1.50
C LEU A 53 -20.07 3.50 -1.93
N PHE A 54 -20.33 3.11 -3.17
CA PHE A 54 -19.85 1.85 -3.72
C PHE A 54 -18.32 1.84 -3.78
N LEU A 55 -17.71 2.91 -4.27
CA LEU A 55 -16.26 3.03 -4.33
C LEU A 55 -15.60 3.06 -2.94
N ALA A 56 -16.25 3.66 -1.95
CA ALA A 56 -15.78 3.61 -0.56
C ALA A 56 -15.72 2.17 -0.02
N TRP A 57 -16.75 1.37 -0.27
CA TRP A 57 -16.75 -0.05 0.10
C TRP A 57 -15.68 -0.85 -0.66
N VAL A 58 -15.54 -0.63 -1.97
CA VAL A 58 -14.49 -1.29 -2.77
C VAL A 58 -13.10 -0.95 -2.22
N ALA A 59 -12.83 0.32 -1.92
CA ALA A 59 -11.56 0.75 -1.36
C ALA A 59 -11.29 0.11 0.01
N ALA A 60 -12.29 0.06 0.90
CA ALA A 60 -12.16 -0.54 2.22
C ALA A 60 -11.80 -2.03 2.15
N PHE A 61 -12.50 -2.81 1.32
CA PHE A 61 -12.21 -4.24 1.14
C PHE A 61 -10.89 -4.48 0.40
N PHE A 62 -10.55 -3.64 -0.57
CA PHE A 62 -9.28 -3.72 -1.27
C PHE A 62 -8.11 -3.50 -0.31
N GLU A 63 -8.16 -2.45 0.52
CA GLU A 63 -7.13 -2.20 1.54
C GLU A 63 -7.05 -3.32 2.58
N LEU A 64 -8.20 -3.87 3.01
CA LEU A 64 -8.21 -5.03 3.90
C LEU A 64 -7.50 -6.23 3.27
N LEU A 65 -7.70 -6.49 1.99
CA LEU A 65 -7.00 -7.55 1.27
C LEU A 65 -5.49 -7.30 1.25
N LEU A 66 -5.05 -6.06 0.99
CA LEU A 66 -3.64 -5.69 1.05
C LEU A 66 -3.05 -5.95 2.45
N VAL A 67 -3.78 -5.58 3.51
CA VAL A 67 -3.36 -5.84 4.90
C VAL A 67 -3.13 -7.33 5.13
N ILE A 68 -4.07 -8.18 4.70
CA ILE A 68 -3.94 -9.65 4.85
C ILE A 68 -2.71 -10.16 4.09
N CYS A 69 -2.49 -9.71 2.86
CA CYS A 69 -1.33 -10.10 2.07
C CYS A 69 -0.01 -9.65 2.70
N PHE A 70 0.07 -8.41 3.20
CA PHE A 70 1.27 -7.91 3.87
C PHE A 70 1.53 -8.61 5.21
N LEU A 71 0.51 -8.90 6.01
CA LEU A 71 0.68 -9.61 7.28
C LEU A 71 1.11 -11.06 7.07
N THR A 72 0.49 -11.76 6.13
CA THR A 72 0.76 -13.18 5.90
C THR A 72 1.98 -13.42 5.00
N GLY A 73 2.34 -12.46 4.15
CA GLY A 73 3.34 -12.63 3.09
C GLY A 73 2.83 -13.41 1.87
N ALA A 74 1.58 -13.91 1.90
CA ALA A 74 0.98 -14.56 0.75
C ALA A 74 0.64 -13.54 -0.34
N PHE A 75 0.95 -13.85 -1.60
CA PHE A 75 0.76 -12.95 -2.74
C PHE A 75 1.38 -11.56 -2.54
N PHE A 76 2.50 -11.52 -1.81
CA PHE A 76 3.13 -10.28 -1.36
C PHE A 76 3.57 -9.38 -2.52
N THR A 77 4.18 -9.97 -3.56
CA THR A 77 4.64 -9.22 -4.74
C THR A 77 3.47 -8.60 -5.48
N GLU A 78 2.41 -9.36 -5.71
CA GLU A 78 1.19 -8.90 -6.35
C GLU A 78 0.51 -7.80 -5.54
N ALA A 79 0.40 -7.99 -4.23
CA ALA A 79 -0.15 -6.99 -3.33
C ALA A 79 0.66 -5.70 -3.33
N ALA A 80 1.99 -5.79 -3.31
CA ALA A 80 2.87 -4.62 -3.36
C ALA A 80 2.74 -3.86 -4.68
N LEU A 81 2.63 -4.55 -5.83
CA LEU A 81 2.41 -3.91 -7.13
C LEU A 81 1.02 -3.27 -7.23
N LEU A 82 -0.03 -3.94 -6.75
CA LEU A 82 -1.38 -3.37 -6.71
C LEU A 82 -1.46 -2.17 -5.78
N ALA A 83 -0.81 -2.24 -4.61
CA ALA A 83 -0.71 -1.12 -3.69
C ALA A 83 0.08 0.05 -4.30
N ALA A 84 1.16 -0.22 -5.04
CA ALA A 84 1.94 0.79 -5.75
C ALA A 84 1.08 1.55 -6.77
N PHE A 85 0.30 0.83 -7.58
CA PHE A 85 -0.65 1.46 -8.50
C PHE A 85 -1.72 2.27 -7.75
N TYR A 86 -2.27 1.70 -6.67
CA TYR A 86 -3.32 2.32 -5.87
C TYR A 86 -2.86 3.64 -5.22
N VAL A 87 -1.67 3.68 -4.63
CA VAL A 87 -1.17 4.92 -4.00
C VAL A 87 -0.90 6.02 -5.03
N VAL A 88 -0.43 5.68 -6.23
CA VAL A 88 -0.29 6.65 -7.33
C VAL A 88 -1.66 7.18 -7.75
N PHE A 89 -2.63 6.29 -7.92
CA PHE A 89 -4.00 6.68 -8.23
C PHE A 89 -4.58 7.63 -7.18
N LEU A 90 -4.42 7.31 -5.88
CA LEU A 90 -4.87 8.18 -4.79
C LEU A 90 -4.15 9.53 -4.79
N GLY A 91 -2.83 9.55 -5.00
CA GLY A 91 -2.03 10.77 -5.07
C GLY A 91 -2.56 11.74 -6.12
N PHE A 92 -2.80 11.27 -7.33
CA PHE A 92 -3.33 12.11 -8.41
C PHE A 92 -4.81 12.49 -8.21
N SER A 93 -5.64 11.56 -7.74
CA SER A 93 -7.08 11.78 -7.60
C SER A 93 -7.45 12.73 -6.47
N PHE A 94 -6.72 12.67 -5.36
CA PHE A 94 -7.09 13.40 -4.13
C PHE A 94 -6.11 14.51 -3.77
N HIS A 95 -4.87 14.46 -4.26
CA HIS A 95 -3.80 15.40 -3.94
C HIS A 95 -3.09 15.94 -5.19
N GLY A 96 -3.75 15.91 -6.35
CA GLY A 96 -3.18 16.30 -7.63
C GLY A 96 -2.90 17.81 -7.78
N PRO A 97 -2.27 18.21 -8.90
CA PRO A 97 -1.77 19.59 -9.11
C PRO A 97 -2.81 20.70 -8.95
N SER A 98 -4.07 20.42 -9.24
CA SER A 98 -5.18 21.39 -9.10
C SER A 98 -5.40 21.84 -7.65
N ARG A 99 -4.88 21.12 -6.66
CA ARG A 99 -5.05 21.37 -5.23
C ARG A 99 -3.86 22.07 -4.57
N TRP A 100 -2.74 22.28 -5.28
CA TRP A 100 -1.49 22.80 -4.69
C TRP A 100 -1.45 24.31 -4.53
N VAL A 101 -2.22 25.06 -5.32
CA VAL A 101 -2.16 26.53 -5.31
C VAL A 101 -2.57 27.05 -3.93
N GLY A 102 -1.61 27.65 -3.22
CA GLY A 102 -1.80 28.16 -1.85
C GLY A 102 -1.90 27.07 -0.77
N ASN A 103 -1.68 25.79 -1.10
CA ASN A 103 -1.81 24.68 -0.16
C ASN A 103 -0.61 23.72 -0.22
N GLN A 104 0.46 24.05 0.53
CA GLN A 104 1.66 23.21 0.60
C GLN A 104 1.42 21.84 1.24
N VAL A 105 0.39 21.71 2.06
CA VAL A 105 0.03 20.44 2.70
C VAL A 105 -0.44 19.42 1.65
N GLU A 106 -1.26 19.84 0.69
CA GLU A 106 -1.70 18.98 -0.41
C GLU A 106 -0.52 18.54 -1.30
N PHE A 107 0.42 19.46 -1.58
CA PHE A 107 1.65 19.10 -2.28
C PHE A 107 2.49 18.10 -1.48
N GLY A 108 2.60 18.27 -0.17
CA GLY A 108 3.27 17.34 0.72
C GLY A 108 2.65 15.93 0.68
N PHE A 109 1.32 15.83 0.75
CA PHE A 109 0.61 14.56 0.60
C PHE A 109 0.86 13.90 -0.74
N PHE A 110 0.84 14.66 -1.84
CA PHE A 110 1.18 14.16 -3.15
C PHE A 110 2.59 13.54 -3.19
N VAL A 111 3.60 14.26 -2.70
CA VAL A 111 4.98 13.77 -2.64
C VAL A 111 5.10 12.50 -1.78
N ASN A 112 4.38 12.43 -0.66
CA ASN A 112 4.36 11.25 0.20
C ASN A 112 3.86 9.99 -0.54
N HIS A 113 2.92 10.12 -1.45
CA HIS A 113 2.46 8.98 -2.27
C HIS A 113 3.60 8.41 -3.14
N PHE A 114 4.51 9.26 -3.64
CA PHE A 114 5.68 8.77 -4.40
C PHE A 114 6.73 8.13 -3.50
N THR A 115 6.87 8.56 -2.25
CA THR A 115 7.71 7.86 -1.26
C THR A 115 7.16 6.46 -0.97
N PHE A 116 5.85 6.33 -0.82
CA PHE A 116 5.16 5.05 -0.71
C PHE A 116 5.36 4.17 -1.94
N LEU A 117 5.17 4.73 -3.13
CA LEU A 117 5.42 4.05 -4.40
C LEU A 117 6.82 3.44 -4.45
N ALA A 118 7.85 4.23 -4.13
CA ALA A 118 9.22 3.76 -4.15
C ALA A 118 9.44 2.57 -3.20
N GLY A 119 8.95 2.68 -1.97
CA GLY A 119 9.00 1.60 -0.99
C GLY A 119 8.28 0.33 -1.44
N LEU A 120 7.08 0.46 -2.01
CA LEU A 120 6.29 -0.67 -2.50
C LEU A 120 6.95 -1.37 -3.71
N LEU A 121 7.59 -0.62 -4.60
CA LEU A 121 8.34 -1.20 -5.72
C LEU A 121 9.56 -1.99 -5.22
N TYR A 122 10.32 -1.45 -4.27
CA TYR A 122 11.39 -2.20 -3.62
C TYR A 122 10.87 -3.47 -2.92
N ALA A 123 9.76 -3.36 -2.21
CA ALA A 123 9.12 -4.49 -1.54
C ALA A 123 8.68 -5.56 -2.54
N ALA A 124 8.07 -5.18 -3.66
CA ALA A 124 7.63 -6.11 -4.70
C ALA A 124 8.78 -6.94 -5.28
N VAL A 125 9.93 -6.31 -5.53
CA VAL A 125 11.13 -6.98 -6.04
C VAL A 125 11.78 -7.86 -4.97
N HIS A 126 11.83 -7.39 -3.72
CA HIS A 126 12.52 -8.08 -2.63
C HIS A 126 11.73 -9.29 -2.09
N GLY A 127 10.41 -9.21 -2.14
CA GLY A 127 9.50 -10.22 -1.57
C GLY A 127 9.27 -10.08 -0.06
N PRO A 128 8.49 -11.00 0.54
CA PRO A 128 8.01 -10.89 1.92
C PRO A 128 9.05 -11.20 3.00
N GLY A 129 10.25 -11.62 2.61
CA GLY A 129 11.23 -12.13 3.56
C GLY A 129 10.96 -13.57 3.98
N ARG A 130 11.76 -14.08 4.93
CA ARG A 130 11.70 -15.49 5.37
C ARG A 130 10.90 -15.71 6.65
N VAL A 131 10.74 -14.69 7.48
CA VAL A 131 10.13 -14.78 8.81
C VAL A 131 8.64 -14.48 8.72
N LEU A 132 7.83 -15.35 9.30
CA LEU A 132 6.37 -15.22 9.34
C LEU A 132 5.76 -14.95 7.95
N ALA A 133 6.27 -15.61 6.92
CA ALA A 133 5.83 -15.40 5.55
C ALA A 133 5.37 -16.71 4.90
N VAL A 134 4.18 -16.68 4.31
CA VAL A 134 3.66 -17.73 3.42
C VAL A 134 4.07 -17.37 2.00
N HIS A 135 4.94 -18.20 1.40
CA HIS A 135 5.42 -17.96 0.04
C HIS A 135 4.44 -18.52 -1.00
N ARG A 136 3.42 -17.73 -1.33
CA ARG A 136 2.52 -17.99 -2.47
C ARG A 136 2.57 -16.76 -3.39
N THR A 137 2.67 -17.00 -4.69
CA THR A 137 2.71 -15.98 -5.74
C THR A 137 2.04 -16.50 -7.00
N LEU A 138 1.37 -15.61 -7.74
CA LEU A 138 0.85 -15.87 -9.08
C LEU A 138 1.88 -15.52 -10.15
N ILE A 139 2.72 -14.53 -9.84
CA ILE A 139 3.83 -14.12 -10.72
C ILE A 139 5.00 -15.03 -10.39
N GLY A 140 5.29 -15.99 -11.29
CA GLY A 140 6.41 -16.91 -11.12
C GLY A 140 7.73 -16.16 -10.84
N ARG A 141 8.56 -16.69 -9.94
CA ARG A 141 9.92 -16.18 -9.78
C ARG A 141 10.68 -16.43 -11.08
N ALA A 142 11.09 -15.35 -11.72
CA ALA A 142 12.04 -15.42 -12.83
C ALA A 142 13.41 -15.89 -12.32
#